data_1e788b9c7b00848015d9fc7d7638eec4
#
_entry.id   1e788b9c7b00848015d9fc7d7638eec4
#
_cell.length_a   1.000
_cell.length_b   1.000
_cell.length_c   1.000
_cell.angle_alpha   90.00
_cell.angle_beta   90.00
_cell.angle_gamma   90.00
#
_symmetry.space_group_name_H-M   'P 1'
#
loop_
_entity.id
_entity.type
_entity.pdbx_description
1 polymer ?
#
loop_
_entity_poly.entity_id
_entity_poly.type
_entity_poly.pdbx_seq_one_letter_code
_entity_poly.pdbx_strand_id
1 'polypeptide(L)'
;MTDPLEPRKVIGIYHLHKEYEDRVILRDVNLQVGNGEFVFLVGPSGAGKSTLLRMIYMDEAPNEGQVVVGSYVSTNLKRSQIPLLRRRIGIIFQDFKLLDDRNVFENVAIALRVVGARNAEIKKRVIQVLTQVGLYHKRYDRPVTLSGGEQQRVAIARAIINSPEILLADEPTGNLDPEVTTEILQLLLKINSSGTAVLMATHNHELVRNFGQRIVFLREGAIEEDIRLGLAAFTRDRVGIAQPAGRNPEWKRGEKT
;
A
#
# COMPACT_ATOMS: atom_id res chain seq x y z
N MET A 1 28.49 -1.25 -14.45
CA MET A 1 28.68 0.01 -13.72
C MET A 1 27.30 0.61 -13.59
N THR A 2 26.72 0.60 -12.39
CA THR A 2 25.42 1.23 -12.11
C THR A 2 25.64 2.74 -12.00
N ASP A 3 24.82 3.50 -12.71
CA ASP A 3 24.79 4.96 -12.63
C ASP A 3 24.55 5.38 -11.16
N PRO A 4 25.43 6.19 -10.55
CA PRO A 4 25.30 6.62 -9.15
C PRO A 4 24.08 7.50 -8.88
N LEU A 5 23.30 7.87 -9.90
CA LEU A 5 22.10 8.70 -9.81
C LEU A 5 20.77 7.92 -9.87
N GLU A 6 20.77 6.61 -10.16
CA GLU A 6 19.54 5.81 -10.07
C GLU A 6 19.23 5.43 -8.61
N PRO A 7 18.04 5.78 -8.09
CA PRO A 7 17.65 5.38 -6.74
C PRO A 7 17.69 3.86 -6.63
N ARG A 8 18.30 3.35 -5.55
CA ARG A 8 18.39 1.92 -5.27
C ARG A 8 16.99 1.31 -5.33
N LYS A 9 16.78 0.36 -6.24
CA LYS A 9 15.52 -0.37 -6.38
C LYS A 9 15.33 -1.31 -5.19
N VAL A 10 14.16 -1.25 -4.55
CA VAL A 10 13.81 -2.15 -3.42
C VAL A 10 12.83 -3.24 -3.85
N ILE A 11 12.03 -2.99 -4.90
CA ILE A 11 11.18 -3.99 -5.56
C ILE A 11 11.53 -3.96 -7.05
N GLY A 12 11.72 -5.14 -7.65
CA GLY A 12 11.82 -5.35 -9.09
C GLY A 12 10.94 -6.52 -9.50
N ILE A 13 10.09 -6.31 -10.49
CA ILE A 13 9.22 -7.31 -11.09
C ILE A 13 9.56 -7.33 -12.57
N TYR A 14 9.87 -8.52 -13.10
CA TYR A 14 10.35 -8.68 -14.46
C TYR A 14 9.62 -9.84 -15.13
N HIS A 15 8.91 -9.53 -16.22
CA HIS A 15 8.17 -10.48 -17.05
C HIS A 15 7.26 -11.41 -16.24
N LEU A 16 6.60 -10.87 -15.21
CA LEU A 16 5.83 -11.64 -14.27
C LEU A 16 4.53 -12.15 -14.92
N HIS A 17 4.36 -13.46 -14.91
CA HIS A 17 3.15 -14.14 -15.33
C HIS A 17 2.56 -14.94 -14.18
N LYS A 18 1.24 -14.85 -13.99
CA LYS A 18 0.51 -15.63 -12.99
C LYS A 18 -0.83 -16.09 -13.53
N GLU A 19 -1.04 -17.40 -13.40
CA GLU A 19 -2.32 -18.03 -13.71
C GLU A 19 -2.77 -18.94 -12.58
N TYR A 20 -4.06 -19.15 -12.48
CA TYR A 20 -4.68 -20.15 -11.62
C TYR A 20 -5.60 -21.00 -12.50
N GLU A 21 -5.36 -22.30 -12.53
CA GLU A 21 -6.04 -23.24 -13.43
C GLU A 21 -5.96 -22.73 -14.88
N ASP A 22 -7.09 -22.34 -15.48
CA ASP A 22 -7.15 -21.84 -16.87
C ASP A 22 -7.30 -20.30 -16.95
N ARG A 23 -7.20 -19.59 -15.79
CA ARG A 23 -7.38 -18.14 -15.74
C ARG A 23 -6.08 -17.39 -15.54
N VAL A 24 -5.67 -16.63 -16.54
CA VAL A 24 -4.54 -15.71 -16.44
C VAL A 24 -4.92 -14.49 -15.61
N ILE A 25 -4.16 -14.22 -14.54
CA ILE A 25 -4.36 -13.09 -13.62
C ILE A 25 -3.37 -11.97 -13.88
N LEU A 26 -2.09 -12.32 -14.14
CA LEU A 26 -1.05 -11.34 -14.47
C LEU A 26 -0.36 -11.76 -15.77
N ARG A 27 -0.11 -10.77 -16.65
CA ARG A 27 0.45 -10.97 -18.00
C ARG A 27 1.64 -10.04 -18.20
N ASP A 28 2.83 -10.58 -18.27
CA ASP A 28 4.08 -9.85 -18.55
C ASP A 28 4.23 -8.55 -17.73
N VAL A 29 3.96 -8.63 -16.43
CA VAL A 29 4.04 -7.45 -15.55
C VAL A 29 5.50 -7.09 -15.31
N ASN A 30 5.85 -5.82 -15.62
CA ASN A 30 7.16 -5.24 -15.38
C ASN A 30 7.00 -4.00 -14.50
N LEU A 31 7.55 -4.00 -13.27
CA LEU A 31 7.43 -2.90 -12.32
C LEU A 31 8.70 -2.78 -11.48
N GLN A 32 9.16 -1.55 -11.26
CA GLN A 32 10.27 -1.27 -10.36
C GLN A 32 9.87 -0.18 -9.38
N VAL A 33 10.18 -0.38 -8.08
CA VAL A 33 9.95 0.62 -7.03
C VAL A 33 11.30 0.96 -6.38
N GLY A 34 11.59 2.25 -6.33
CA GLY A 34 12.79 2.81 -5.71
C GLY A 34 12.71 2.86 -4.19
N ASN A 35 13.86 3.02 -3.55
CA ASN A 35 13.91 3.25 -2.09
C ASN A 35 13.23 4.58 -1.74
N GLY A 36 12.35 4.57 -0.73
CA GLY A 36 11.59 5.75 -0.31
C GLY A 36 10.56 6.24 -1.33
N GLU A 37 10.30 5.51 -2.42
CA GLU A 37 9.29 5.87 -3.40
C GLU A 37 7.88 5.52 -2.88
N PHE A 38 6.89 6.38 -3.14
CA PHE A 38 5.48 6.08 -2.94
C PHE A 38 4.82 5.81 -4.29
N VAL A 39 4.25 4.63 -4.44
CA VAL A 39 3.59 4.19 -5.68
C VAL A 39 2.17 3.75 -5.39
N PHE A 40 1.21 4.33 -6.10
CA PHE A 40 -0.14 3.82 -6.17
C PHE A 40 -0.27 2.79 -7.29
N LEU A 41 -0.71 1.58 -6.95
CA LEU A 41 -1.11 0.54 -7.90
C LEU A 41 -2.64 0.60 -8.06
N VAL A 42 -3.10 1.18 -9.15
CA VAL A 42 -4.51 1.48 -9.38
C VAL A 42 -5.09 0.54 -10.42
N GLY A 43 -6.34 0.12 -10.21
CA GLY A 43 -7.04 -0.73 -11.17
C GLY A 43 -8.38 -1.24 -10.62
N PRO A 44 -9.28 -1.71 -11.49
CA PRO A 44 -10.58 -2.24 -11.07
C PRO A 44 -10.42 -3.46 -10.14
N SER A 45 -11.53 -3.83 -9.47
CA SER A 45 -11.56 -5.08 -8.72
C SER A 45 -11.28 -6.26 -9.65
N GLY A 46 -10.46 -7.20 -9.19
CA GLY A 46 -10.06 -8.36 -10.02
C GLY A 46 -8.95 -8.10 -11.03
N ALA A 47 -8.37 -6.89 -11.12
CA ALA A 47 -7.26 -6.59 -12.03
C ALA A 47 -5.94 -7.31 -11.72
N GLY A 48 -5.83 -7.97 -10.55
CA GLY A 48 -4.62 -8.68 -10.14
C GLY A 48 -3.76 -7.95 -9.09
N LYS A 49 -4.22 -6.80 -8.55
CA LYS A 49 -3.47 -5.99 -7.58
C LYS A 49 -3.02 -6.78 -6.34
N SER A 50 -3.95 -7.43 -5.65
CA SER A 50 -3.64 -8.24 -4.45
C SER A 50 -2.76 -9.44 -4.79
N THR A 51 -2.95 -10.05 -5.97
CA THR A 51 -2.09 -11.14 -6.46
C THR A 51 -0.66 -10.64 -6.67
N LEU A 52 -0.48 -9.46 -7.27
CA LEU A 52 0.83 -8.84 -7.43
C LEU A 52 1.52 -8.58 -6.09
N LEU A 53 0.77 -8.04 -5.10
CA LEU A 53 1.30 -7.85 -3.75
C LEU A 53 1.73 -9.18 -3.11
N ARG A 54 0.94 -10.25 -3.25
CA ARG A 54 1.28 -11.61 -2.72
C ARG A 54 2.58 -12.15 -3.30
N MET A 55 2.86 -11.90 -4.58
CA MET A 55 4.14 -12.28 -5.18
C MET A 55 5.31 -11.55 -4.53
N ILE A 56 5.15 -10.25 -4.19
CA ILE A 56 6.23 -9.44 -3.59
C ILE A 56 6.62 -9.97 -2.21
N TYR A 57 5.66 -10.36 -1.35
CA TYR A 57 6.00 -10.94 -0.05
C TYR A 57 6.10 -12.47 -0.05
N MET A 58 6.18 -13.08 -1.24
CA MET A 58 6.39 -14.52 -1.42
C MET A 58 5.35 -15.40 -0.72
N ASP A 59 4.09 -14.98 -0.76
CA ASP A 59 2.96 -15.82 -0.34
C ASP A 59 2.62 -16.82 -1.44
N GLU A 60 2.79 -16.37 -2.67
CA GLU A 60 2.66 -17.19 -3.87
C GLU A 60 3.88 -17.03 -4.76
N ALA A 61 4.18 -18.06 -5.57
CA ALA A 61 5.21 -17.99 -6.58
C ALA A 61 4.61 -17.62 -7.95
N PRO A 62 5.33 -16.88 -8.80
CA PRO A 62 4.93 -16.66 -10.18
C PRO A 62 5.02 -17.97 -10.98
N ASN A 63 4.27 -18.07 -12.09
CA ASN A 63 4.41 -19.15 -13.05
C ASN A 63 5.64 -18.91 -13.94
N GLU A 64 5.82 -17.63 -14.38
CA GLU A 64 6.97 -17.19 -15.16
C GLU A 64 7.47 -15.82 -14.67
N GLY A 65 8.69 -15.48 -15.06
CA GLY A 65 9.34 -14.24 -14.65
C GLY A 65 9.93 -14.30 -13.26
N GLN A 66 10.23 -13.14 -12.70
CA GLN A 66 10.85 -13.07 -11.38
C GLN A 66 10.44 -11.82 -10.60
N VAL A 67 10.45 -11.97 -9.27
CA VAL A 67 10.30 -10.88 -8.31
C VAL A 67 11.58 -10.73 -7.52
N VAL A 68 12.09 -9.52 -7.42
CA VAL A 68 13.28 -9.13 -6.66
C VAL A 68 12.87 -8.21 -5.53
N VAL A 69 13.25 -8.54 -4.29
CA VAL A 69 13.00 -7.70 -3.13
C VAL A 69 14.31 -7.51 -2.37
N GLY A 70 14.89 -6.33 -2.49
CA GLY A 70 16.23 -6.06 -1.99
C GLY A 70 17.27 -7.00 -2.61
N SER A 71 17.80 -7.92 -1.82
CA SER A 71 18.76 -8.95 -2.28
C SER A 71 18.12 -10.33 -2.56
N TYR A 72 16.82 -10.47 -2.38
CA TYR A 72 16.10 -11.72 -2.55
C TYR A 72 15.50 -11.80 -3.95
N VAL A 73 15.71 -12.92 -4.65
CA VAL A 73 15.16 -13.19 -6.00
C VAL A 73 14.28 -14.43 -5.93
N SER A 74 13.03 -14.31 -6.37
CA SER A 74 12.00 -15.37 -6.24
C SER A 74 12.43 -16.71 -6.83
N THR A 75 13.14 -16.71 -7.96
CA THR A 75 13.58 -17.92 -8.66
C THR A 75 14.62 -18.75 -7.88
N ASN A 76 15.38 -18.12 -6.97
CA ASN A 76 16.45 -18.76 -6.21
C ASN A 76 16.18 -18.77 -4.69
N LEU A 77 14.99 -18.33 -4.27
CA LEU A 77 14.66 -18.14 -2.86
C LEU A 77 14.35 -19.47 -2.18
N LYS A 78 15.15 -19.81 -1.16
CA LYS A 78 14.88 -20.98 -0.32
C LYS A 78 13.74 -20.70 0.65
N ARG A 79 12.91 -21.68 0.99
CA ARG A 79 11.81 -21.54 1.95
C ARG A 79 12.25 -20.95 3.31
N SER A 80 13.45 -21.29 3.79
CA SER A 80 14.04 -20.77 5.03
C SER A 80 14.37 -19.27 4.97
N GLN A 81 14.49 -18.68 3.78
CA GLN A 81 14.79 -17.26 3.58
C GLN A 81 13.51 -16.39 3.52
N ILE A 82 12.35 -16.98 3.22
CA ILE A 82 11.07 -16.25 3.13
C ILE A 82 10.76 -15.47 4.42
N PRO A 83 10.93 -16.04 5.64
CA PRO A 83 10.73 -15.26 6.87
C PRO A 83 11.68 -14.07 7.01
N LEU A 84 12.91 -14.19 6.50
CA LEU A 84 13.90 -13.08 6.54
C LEU A 84 13.51 -11.96 5.58
N LEU A 85 13.05 -12.32 4.37
CA LEU A 85 12.49 -11.36 3.41
C LEU A 85 11.28 -10.65 4.00
N ARG A 86 10.31 -11.39 4.58
CA ARG A 86 9.09 -10.83 5.15
C ARG A 86 9.34 -9.88 6.33
N ARG A 87 10.45 -10.01 7.06
CA ARG A 87 10.85 -9.05 8.11
C ARG A 87 11.18 -7.66 7.58
N ARG A 88 11.55 -7.55 6.30
CA ARG A 88 11.84 -6.28 5.62
C ARG A 88 10.59 -5.62 5.04
N ILE A 89 9.45 -6.30 5.07
CA ILE A 89 8.19 -5.87 4.49
C ILE A 89 7.16 -5.69 5.60
N GLY A 90 6.55 -4.52 5.70
CA GLY A 90 5.30 -4.33 6.42
C GLY A 90 4.13 -4.59 5.48
N ILE A 91 3.08 -5.25 5.98
CA ILE A 91 1.90 -5.54 5.17
C ILE A 91 0.66 -5.02 5.89
N ILE A 92 -0.15 -4.22 5.18
CA ILE A 92 -1.45 -3.75 5.60
C ILE A 92 -2.48 -4.45 4.72
N PHE A 93 -3.35 -5.24 5.34
CA PHE A 93 -4.41 -5.99 4.67
C PHE A 93 -5.70 -5.19 4.62
N GLN A 94 -6.54 -5.46 3.63
CA GLN A 94 -7.85 -4.83 3.46
C GLN A 94 -8.80 -5.07 4.65
N ASP A 95 -8.75 -6.24 5.26
CA ASP A 95 -9.59 -6.68 6.38
C ASP A 95 -8.87 -6.60 7.74
N PHE A 96 -7.91 -5.70 7.88
CA PHE A 96 -7.10 -5.40 9.07
C PHE A 96 -6.34 -6.60 9.63
N LYS A 97 -6.87 -7.83 9.59
CA LYS A 97 -6.28 -9.07 10.15
C LYS A 97 -5.83 -8.89 11.61
N LEU A 98 -6.62 -8.20 12.42
CA LEU A 98 -6.34 -8.05 13.85
C LEU A 98 -6.71 -9.34 14.60
N LEU A 99 -6.01 -9.58 15.71
CA LEU A 99 -6.29 -10.68 16.61
C LEU A 99 -7.34 -10.21 17.63
N ASP A 100 -8.56 -10.71 17.54
CA ASP A 100 -9.71 -10.26 18.35
C ASP A 100 -9.57 -10.65 19.83
N ASP A 101 -8.81 -11.73 20.11
CA ASP A 101 -8.50 -12.20 21.47
C ASP A 101 -7.39 -11.38 22.14
N ARG A 102 -6.77 -10.44 21.44
CA ARG A 102 -5.65 -9.60 21.87
C ARG A 102 -6.04 -8.13 21.90
N ASN A 103 -5.48 -7.37 22.86
CA ASN A 103 -5.62 -5.94 22.86
C ASN A 103 -4.74 -5.26 21.81
N VAL A 104 -4.87 -3.93 21.65
CA VAL A 104 -4.11 -3.12 20.69
C VAL A 104 -2.61 -3.27 20.89
N PHE A 105 -2.13 -3.20 22.15
CA PHE A 105 -0.70 -3.37 22.46
C PHE A 105 -0.19 -4.72 21.98
N GLU A 106 -0.91 -5.79 22.25
CA GLU A 106 -0.51 -7.15 21.91
C GLU A 106 -0.57 -7.40 20.38
N ASN A 107 -1.55 -6.84 19.69
CA ASN A 107 -1.65 -6.87 18.23
C ASN A 107 -0.41 -6.26 17.55
N VAL A 108 0.14 -5.19 18.10
CA VAL A 108 1.36 -4.56 17.59
C VAL A 108 2.61 -5.31 18.06
N ALA A 109 2.64 -5.73 19.33
CA ALA A 109 3.78 -6.42 19.95
C ALA A 109 4.12 -7.76 19.28
N ILE A 110 3.13 -8.47 18.71
CA ILE A 110 3.35 -9.79 18.13
C ILE A 110 4.42 -9.79 17.04
N ALA A 111 4.47 -8.73 16.21
CA ALA A 111 5.45 -8.62 15.14
C ALA A 111 6.90 -8.56 15.67
N LEU A 112 7.12 -7.96 16.86
CA LEU A 112 8.42 -7.95 17.54
C LEU A 112 8.71 -9.27 18.26
N ARG A 113 7.69 -9.92 18.84
CA ARG A 113 7.85 -11.23 19.48
C ARG A 113 8.32 -12.29 18.51
N VAL A 114 7.74 -12.30 17.29
CA VAL A 114 8.09 -13.26 16.22
C VAL A 114 9.56 -13.13 15.80
N VAL A 115 10.14 -11.93 15.89
CA VAL A 115 11.57 -11.72 15.57
C VAL A 115 12.48 -11.88 16.78
N GLY A 116 11.94 -12.24 17.95
CA GLY A 116 12.73 -12.53 19.15
C GLY A 116 13.17 -11.30 19.94
N ALA A 117 12.49 -10.15 19.79
CA ALA A 117 12.82 -8.95 20.55
C ALA A 117 12.60 -9.12 22.07
N ARG A 118 13.42 -8.44 22.89
CA ARG A 118 13.32 -8.48 24.36
C ARG A 118 12.10 -7.69 24.85
N ASN A 119 11.48 -8.11 25.94
CA ASN A 119 10.27 -7.48 26.48
C ASN A 119 10.40 -5.96 26.74
N ALA A 120 11.55 -5.50 27.23
CA ALA A 120 11.82 -4.07 27.45
C ALA A 120 11.80 -3.27 26.12
N GLU A 121 12.40 -3.84 25.06
CA GLU A 121 12.39 -3.26 23.72
C GLU A 121 10.98 -3.26 23.14
N ILE A 122 10.24 -4.37 23.25
CA ILE A 122 8.85 -4.48 22.79
C ILE A 122 8.02 -3.36 23.40
N LYS A 123 8.06 -3.20 24.75
CA LYS A 123 7.29 -2.15 25.43
C LYS A 123 7.62 -0.75 24.91
N LYS A 124 8.91 -0.45 24.76
CA LYS A 124 9.38 0.86 24.28
C LYS A 124 8.89 1.13 22.86
N ARG A 125 9.11 0.19 21.93
CA ARG A 125 8.77 0.36 20.49
C ARG A 125 7.26 0.39 20.25
N VAL A 126 6.49 -0.46 20.96
CA VAL A 126 5.01 -0.44 20.83
C VAL A 126 4.45 0.90 21.29
N ILE A 127 4.92 1.45 22.43
CA ILE A 127 4.48 2.76 22.89
C ILE A 127 4.81 3.84 21.84
N GLN A 128 6.02 3.84 21.29
CA GLN A 128 6.43 4.81 20.28
C GLN A 128 5.54 4.76 19.03
N VAL A 129 5.30 3.56 18.49
CA VAL A 129 4.50 3.40 17.29
C VAL A 129 3.02 3.71 17.54
N LEU A 130 2.46 3.28 18.69
CA LEU A 130 1.08 3.64 19.04
C LEU A 130 0.90 5.15 19.25
N THR A 131 1.90 5.84 19.76
CA THR A 131 1.90 7.32 19.82
C THR A 131 1.95 7.92 18.41
N GLN A 132 2.78 7.38 17.51
CA GLN A 132 2.91 7.83 16.13
C GLN A 132 1.59 7.72 15.35
N VAL A 133 0.81 6.65 15.56
CA VAL A 133 -0.49 6.45 14.91
C VAL A 133 -1.68 7.05 15.71
N GLY A 134 -1.43 7.70 16.85
CA GLY A 134 -2.46 8.36 17.66
C GLY A 134 -3.30 7.45 18.56
N LEU A 135 -2.86 6.20 18.80
CA LEU A 135 -3.63 5.19 19.54
C LEU A 135 -3.05 4.82 20.91
N TYR A 136 -2.10 5.60 21.46
CA TYR A 136 -1.50 5.29 22.77
C TYR A 136 -2.54 5.17 23.89
N HIS A 137 -3.57 6.02 23.90
CA HIS A 137 -4.63 6.04 24.91
C HIS A 137 -5.51 4.79 24.87
N LYS A 138 -5.64 4.12 23.68
CA LYS A 138 -6.42 2.89 23.45
C LYS A 138 -5.59 1.60 23.48
N ARG A 139 -4.34 1.64 23.96
CA ARG A 139 -3.42 0.50 23.91
C ARG A 139 -3.90 -0.79 24.57
N TYR A 140 -4.85 -0.69 25.50
CA TYR A 140 -5.41 -1.85 26.21
C TYR A 140 -6.81 -2.23 25.72
N ASP A 141 -7.39 -1.46 24.79
CA ASP A 141 -8.68 -1.74 24.19
C ASP A 141 -8.60 -2.96 23.27
N ARG A 142 -9.70 -3.64 23.05
CA ARG A 142 -9.79 -4.74 22.08
C ARG A 142 -10.20 -4.23 20.69
N PRO A 143 -9.80 -4.92 19.59
CA PRO A 143 -10.18 -4.52 18.24
C PRO A 143 -11.68 -4.30 18.05
N VAL A 144 -12.51 -5.16 18.64
CA VAL A 144 -13.97 -5.10 18.54
C VAL A 144 -14.57 -3.79 19.07
N THR A 145 -13.87 -3.06 19.96
CA THR A 145 -14.34 -1.78 20.51
C THR A 145 -13.84 -0.57 19.74
N LEU A 146 -13.03 -0.79 18.70
CA LEU A 146 -12.43 0.26 17.88
C LEU A 146 -13.27 0.56 16.64
N SER A 147 -13.29 1.83 16.22
CA SER A 147 -13.78 2.20 14.89
C SER A 147 -12.92 1.59 13.76
N GLY A 148 -13.46 1.52 12.55
CA GLY A 148 -12.72 1.01 11.40
C GLY A 148 -11.39 1.73 11.15
N GLY A 149 -11.39 3.08 11.28
CA GLY A 149 -10.17 3.88 11.15
C GLY A 149 -9.15 3.62 12.26
N GLU A 150 -9.60 3.35 13.50
CA GLU A 150 -8.73 2.96 14.59
C GLU A 150 -8.15 1.56 14.39
N GLN A 151 -8.95 0.61 13.93
CA GLN A 151 -8.48 -0.74 13.58
C GLN A 151 -7.41 -0.66 12.47
N GLN A 152 -7.62 0.19 11.47
CA GLN A 152 -6.64 0.43 10.40
C GLN A 152 -5.35 1.02 10.95
N ARG A 153 -5.41 1.98 11.87
CA ARG A 153 -4.22 2.53 12.53
C ARG A 153 -3.47 1.48 13.35
N VAL A 154 -4.16 0.52 13.99
CA VAL A 154 -3.52 -0.64 14.66
C VAL A 154 -2.82 -1.54 13.63
N ALA A 155 -3.47 -1.84 12.49
CA ALA A 155 -2.87 -2.63 11.41
C ALA A 155 -1.61 -1.95 10.84
N ILE A 156 -1.66 -0.63 10.63
CA ILE A 156 -0.50 0.18 10.23
C ILE A 156 0.61 0.10 11.29
N ALA A 157 0.29 0.32 12.57
CA ALA A 157 1.26 0.24 13.66
C ALA A 157 1.97 -1.12 13.70
N ARG A 158 1.23 -2.22 13.53
CA ARG A 158 1.77 -3.57 13.46
C ARG A 158 2.68 -3.77 12.23
N ALA A 159 2.32 -3.17 11.10
CA ALA A 159 3.10 -3.28 9.86
C ALA A 159 4.44 -2.53 9.96
N ILE A 160 4.49 -1.38 10.63
CA ILE A 160 5.70 -0.53 10.68
C ILE A 160 6.59 -0.76 11.91
N ILE A 161 6.17 -1.56 12.90
CA ILE A 161 6.90 -1.73 14.16
C ILE A 161 8.31 -2.27 13.98
N ASN A 162 8.57 -3.05 12.94
CA ASN A 162 9.88 -3.58 12.59
C ASN A 162 10.73 -2.62 11.74
N SER A 163 10.29 -1.38 11.51
CA SER A 163 10.96 -0.41 10.64
C SER A 163 11.25 -1.00 9.26
N PRO A 164 10.22 -1.46 8.53
CA PRO A 164 10.40 -2.14 7.27
C PRO A 164 10.96 -1.21 6.19
N GLU A 165 11.71 -1.76 5.23
CA GLU A 165 12.18 -1.03 4.04
C GLU A 165 11.03 -0.78 3.05
N ILE A 166 10.04 -1.67 3.05
CA ILE A 166 8.91 -1.67 2.13
C ILE A 166 7.61 -1.82 2.93
N LEU A 167 6.62 -1.02 2.61
CA LEU A 167 5.25 -1.13 3.12
C LEU A 167 4.31 -1.44 1.95
N LEU A 168 3.70 -2.61 1.98
CA LEU A 168 2.67 -3.03 1.05
C LEU A 168 1.30 -2.77 1.68
N ALA A 169 0.41 -2.07 0.99
CA ALA A 169 -0.93 -1.79 1.48
C ALA A 169 -1.97 -2.25 0.44
N ASP A 170 -2.78 -3.22 0.80
CA ASP A 170 -3.84 -3.75 -0.05
C ASP A 170 -5.18 -3.14 0.35
N GLU A 171 -5.68 -2.20 -0.47
CA GLU A 171 -6.95 -1.48 -0.27
C GLU A 171 -7.12 -0.90 1.17
N PRO A 172 -6.10 -0.19 1.72
CA PRO A 172 -6.07 0.17 3.15
C PRO A 172 -7.16 1.16 3.57
N THR A 173 -7.93 1.68 2.62
CA THR A 173 -8.99 2.68 2.85
C THR A 173 -10.35 2.26 2.29
N GLY A 174 -10.46 1.01 1.79
CA GLY A 174 -11.65 0.55 1.05
C GLY A 174 -12.95 0.51 1.86
N ASN A 175 -12.85 0.41 3.20
CA ASN A 175 -13.99 0.30 4.11
C ASN A 175 -14.10 1.52 5.06
N LEU A 176 -13.48 2.65 4.72
CA LEU A 176 -13.42 3.84 5.56
C LEU A 176 -14.16 5.01 4.90
N ASP A 177 -14.68 5.90 5.73
CA ASP A 177 -15.27 7.14 5.25
C ASP A 177 -14.20 8.09 4.66
N PRO A 178 -14.59 9.12 3.87
CA PRO A 178 -13.65 9.99 3.16
C PRO A 178 -12.69 10.77 4.06
N GLU A 179 -13.14 11.19 5.25
CA GLU A 179 -12.31 11.96 6.19
C GLU A 179 -11.21 11.06 6.76
N VAL A 180 -11.59 9.89 7.30
CA VAL A 180 -10.65 8.89 7.82
C VAL A 180 -9.71 8.38 6.73
N THR A 181 -10.22 8.19 5.50
CA THR A 181 -9.41 7.84 4.34
C THR A 181 -8.26 8.83 4.13
N THR A 182 -8.55 10.13 4.18
CA THR A 182 -7.55 11.19 4.03
C THR A 182 -6.50 11.13 5.15
N GLU A 183 -6.93 10.93 6.40
CA GLU A 183 -6.03 10.80 7.55
C GLU A 183 -5.10 9.57 7.43
N ILE A 184 -5.62 8.42 6.99
CA ILE A 184 -4.82 7.21 6.77
C ILE A 184 -3.77 7.44 5.67
N LEU A 185 -4.14 8.11 4.58
CA LEU A 185 -3.18 8.44 3.52
C LEU A 185 -2.09 9.40 4.00
N GLN A 186 -2.45 10.44 4.75
CA GLN A 186 -1.46 11.34 5.35
C GLN A 186 -0.51 10.60 6.28
N LEU A 187 -1.01 9.62 7.05
CA LEU A 187 -0.18 8.76 7.89
C LEU A 187 0.79 7.91 7.04
N LEU A 188 0.33 7.31 5.95
CA LEU A 188 1.18 6.54 5.04
C LEU A 188 2.25 7.42 4.36
N LEU A 189 1.90 8.64 3.95
CA LEU A 189 2.86 9.62 3.41
C LEU A 189 3.90 10.02 4.45
N LYS A 190 3.50 10.20 5.71
CA LYS A 190 4.44 10.48 6.81
C LYS A 190 5.39 9.31 7.07
N ILE A 191 4.92 8.07 6.96
CA ILE A 191 5.77 6.87 7.05
C ILE A 191 6.74 6.84 5.86
N ASN A 192 6.27 7.11 4.65
CA ASN A 192 7.09 7.18 3.45
C ASN A 192 8.18 8.25 3.56
N SER A 193 7.87 9.45 4.06
CA SER A 193 8.85 10.53 4.25
C SER A 193 9.99 10.17 5.21
N SER A 194 9.83 9.11 6.01
CA SER A 194 10.89 8.55 6.86
C SER A 194 11.79 7.55 6.13
N GLY A 195 11.60 7.37 4.81
CA GLY A 195 12.45 6.55 3.95
C GLY A 195 11.90 5.15 3.62
N THR A 196 10.73 4.76 4.14
CA THR A 196 10.07 3.50 3.77
C THR A 196 9.46 3.62 2.38
N ALA A 197 9.76 2.70 1.45
CA ALA A 197 9.06 2.62 0.18
C ALA A 197 7.64 2.12 0.39
N VAL A 198 6.65 2.72 -0.29
CA VAL A 198 5.24 2.35 -0.15
C VAL A 198 4.68 1.94 -1.50
N LEU A 199 4.08 0.76 -1.57
CA LEU A 199 3.28 0.32 -2.70
C LEU A 199 1.84 0.07 -2.22
N MET A 200 0.93 0.96 -2.60
CA MET A 200 -0.46 0.93 -2.17
C MET A 200 -1.39 0.55 -3.32
N ALA A 201 -2.04 -0.59 -3.21
CA ALA A 201 -3.11 -1.00 -4.12
C ALA A 201 -4.42 -0.30 -3.75
N THR A 202 -5.12 0.23 -4.74
CA THR A 202 -6.44 0.84 -4.57
C THR A 202 -7.23 0.82 -5.89
N HIS A 203 -8.55 0.84 -5.78
CA HIS A 203 -9.45 1.06 -6.92
C HIS A 203 -9.98 2.52 -6.98
N ASN A 204 -9.67 3.34 -5.98
CA ASN A 204 -10.15 4.72 -5.91
C ASN A 204 -9.24 5.68 -6.69
N HIS A 205 -9.60 5.94 -7.94
CA HIS A 205 -8.85 6.83 -8.84
C HIS A 205 -8.87 8.32 -8.40
N GLU A 206 -9.96 8.78 -7.77
CA GLU A 206 -10.09 10.17 -7.35
C GLU A 206 -9.15 10.47 -6.17
N LEU A 207 -9.05 9.52 -5.25
CA LEU A 207 -8.16 9.61 -4.12
C LEU A 207 -6.70 9.85 -4.55
N VAL A 208 -6.24 9.07 -5.53
CA VAL A 208 -4.84 9.04 -5.96
C VAL A 208 -4.39 10.36 -6.60
N ARG A 209 -5.30 11.05 -7.32
CA ARG A 209 -4.99 12.30 -8.04
C ARG A 209 -4.54 13.44 -7.13
N ASN A 210 -5.00 13.46 -5.88
CA ASN A 210 -4.77 14.57 -4.97
C ASN A 210 -3.42 14.51 -4.24
N PHE A 211 -2.67 13.41 -4.38
CA PHE A 211 -1.47 13.17 -3.56
C PHE A 211 -0.14 13.31 -4.32
N GLY A 212 -0.16 13.55 -5.63
CA GLY A 212 1.04 13.86 -6.41
C GLY A 212 2.13 12.78 -6.43
N GLN A 213 1.77 11.52 -6.16
CA GLN A 213 2.67 10.38 -6.15
C GLN A 213 2.65 9.64 -7.49
N ARG A 214 3.61 8.74 -7.72
CA ARG A 214 3.62 7.88 -8.90
C ARG A 214 2.40 6.97 -8.94
N ILE A 215 1.79 6.83 -10.11
CA ILE A 215 0.61 6.01 -10.34
C ILE A 215 0.92 4.96 -11.40
N VAL A 216 0.66 3.70 -11.08
CA VAL A 216 0.76 2.56 -11.99
C VAL A 216 -0.63 1.98 -12.19
N PHE A 217 -1.12 1.98 -13.42
CA PHE A 217 -2.43 1.44 -13.77
C PHE A 217 -2.31 -0.02 -14.17
N LEU A 218 -2.97 -0.90 -13.41
CA LEU A 218 -3.09 -2.33 -13.69
C LEU A 218 -4.49 -2.63 -14.20
N ARG A 219 -4.59 -3.16 -15.40
CA ARG A 219 -5.85 -3.56 -16.01
C ARG A 219 -5.69 -4.91 -16.71
N GLU A 220 -6.65 -5.81 -16.54
CA GLU A 220 -6.65 -7.15 -17.15
C GLU A 220 -5.33 -7.91 -16.98
N GLY A 221 -4.68 -7.70 -15.84
CA GLY A 221 -3.42 -8.36 -15.49
C GLY A 221 -2.16 -7.75 -16.09
N ALA A 222 -2.25 -6.65 -16.83
CA ALA A 222 -1.11 -5.95 -17.42
C ALA A 222 -0.99 -4.51 -16.90
N ILE A 223 0.23 -3.95 -16.90
CA ILE A 223 0.44 -2.53 -16.65
C ILE A 223 0.14 -1.78 -17.94
N GLU A 224 -0.90 -0.93 -17.92
CA GLU A 224 -1.27 -0.07 -19.06
C GLU A 224 -0.49 1.25 -19.02
N GLU A 225 -0.35 1.85 -17.86
CA GLU A 225 0.30 3.16 -17.69
C GLU A 225 1.15 3.19 -16.43
N ASP A 226 2.25 3.92 -16.48
CA ASP A 226 3.13 4.21 -15.35
C ASP A 226 3.45 5.71 -15.36
N ILE A 227 2.73 6.46 -14.53
CA ILE A 227 2.78 7.93 -14.52
C ILE A 227 3.63 8.38 -13.33
N ARG A 228 4.80 8.94 -13.63
CA ARG A 228 5.64 9.62 -12.65
C ARG A 228 5.28 11.11 -12.65
N LEU A 229 4.58 11.55 -11.63
CA LEU A 229 4.20 12.95 -11.47
C LEU A 229 5.45 13.75 -11.02
N GLY A 230 6.14 14.36 -12.00
CA GLY A 230 6.99 15.51 -11.69
C GLY A 230 6.09 16.68 -11.27
N LEU A 231 6.56 17.57 -10.40
CA LEU A 231 5.85 18.73 -9.83
C LEU A 231 5.16 19.69 -10.84
N ALA A 232 5.17 19.40 -12.14
CA ALA A 232 4.75 20.32 -13.19
C ALA A 232 3.68 19.81 -14.19
N ALA A 233 3.10 18.62 -14.03
CA ALA A 233 2.24 18.08 -15.09
C ALA A 233 0.96 17.40 -14.61
N PHE A 234 0.07 18.14 -13.93
CA PHE A 234 -1.33 17.79 -13.84
C PHE A 234 -2.14 18.63 -14.84
N THR A 235 -2.11 18.30 -16.12
CA THR A 235 -3.10 18.81 -17.07
C THR A 235 -4.32 17.88 -17.06
N ARG A 236 -5.49 18.45 -16.82
CA ARG A 236 -6.81 17.81 -16.69
C ARG A 236 -7.25 16.94 -17.87
N ASP A 237 -6.51 16.90 -18.98
CA ASP A 237 -7.01 16.44 -20.26
C ASP A 237 -6.63 15.00 -20.65
N ARG A 238 -5.91 14.24 -19.82
CA ARG A 238 -5.45 12.88 -20.21
C ARG A 238 -6.20 11.69 -19.59
N VAL A 239 -7.21 11.95 -18.75
CA VAL A 239 -8.06 10.86 -18.26
C VAL A 239 -9.45 11.08 -18.82
N GLY A 240 -9.79 10.35 -19.88
CA GLY A 240 -11.09 10.40 -20.54
C GLY A 240 -12.27 10.10 -19.62
N ILE A 241 -12.72 11.12 -18.87
CA ILE A 241 -13.99 11.11 -18.16
C ILE A 241 -14.88 12.12 -18.89
N ALA A 242 -15.95 11.59 -19.52
CA ALA A 242 -17.00 12.39 -20.11
C ALA A 242 -17.47 13.46 -19.10
N GLN A 243 -17.54 14.72 -19.56
CA GLN A 243 -18.10 15.82 -18.79
C GLN A 243 -19.56 15.49 -18.45
N PRO A 244 -20.02 15.72 -17.22
CA PRO A 244 -21.45 15.76 -16.98
C PRO A 244 -22.05 16.91 -17.78
N ALA A 245 -23.05 16.59 -18.61
CA ALA A 245 -23.77 17.54 -19.45
C ALA A 245 -24.18 18.77 -18.65
N GLY A 246 -23.73 19.94 -19.10
CA GLY A 246 -23.99 21.22 -18.48
C GLY A 246 -25.49 21.48 -18.33
N ARG A 247 -25.95 21.72 -17.13
CA ARG A 247 -27.19 22.44 -16.87
C ARG A 247 -26.87 23.92 -16.89
N ASN A 248 -27.30 24.55 -17.95
CA ASN A 248 -27.32 25.99 -18.09
C ASN A 248 -28.49 26.53 -17.25
N PRO A 249 -28.32 27.35 -16.22
CA PRO A 249 -29.44 28.06 -15.59
C PRO A 249 -29.62 29.39 -16.32
N GLU A 250 -30.58 29.46 -17.28
CA GLU A 250 -31.11 30.71 -17.76
C GLU A 250 -31.86 31.44 -16.62
N TRP A 251 -31.24 32.45 -16.04
CA TRP A 251 -31.90 33.45 -15.21
C TRP A 251 -32.55 34.48 -16.14
N LYS A 252 -33.86 34.35 -16.38
CA LYS A 252 -34.68 35.41 -16.95
C LYS A 252 -34.79 36.55 -15.93
N ARG A 253 -34.22 37.68 -16.27
CA ARG A 253 -34.53 38.96 -15.61
C ARG A 253 -35.96 39.31 -15.95
N GLY A 254 -36.82 39.37 -14.94
CA GLY A 254 -38.15 39.97 -15.05
C GLY A 254 -38.02 41.47 -14.96
N GLU A 255 -38.48 42.14 -16.03
CA GLU A 255 -38.71 43.57 -16.07
C GLU A 255 -39.92 43.93 -15.20
N LYS A 256 -39.77 45.05 -14.53
CA LYS A 256 -40.87 45.76 -13.82
C LYS A 256 -41.74 46.48 -14.83
N THR A 257 -43.03 46.41 -14.67
CA THR A 257 -44.00 47.48 -14.74
C THR A 257 -45.09 47.24 -13.71
#